data_091203a9e2bc2e02f92e70e9d6c13bf7
#
_entry.id   091203a9e2bc2e02f92e70e9d6c13bf7
#
_cell.length_a   1.000
_cell.length_b   1.000
_cell.length_c   1.000
_cell.angle_alpha   90.00
_cell.angle_beta   90.00
_cell.angle_gamma   90.00
#
_symmetry.space_group_name_H-M   'P 1'
#
loop_
_entity.id
_entity.type
_entity.pdbx_description
1 polymer ?
#
loop_
_entity_poly.entity_id
_entity_poly.type
_entity_poly.pdbx_seq_one_letter_code
_entity_poly.pdbx_strand_id
1 'polypeptide(L)'
;SFIASQCLAHGELTGFGAFHPDLTPAQAQQALDQIKELGLKGVKLHPDFQKFNIDDRKMYPFYEMIAGKLPVLFHTGDDRYDFSSPTRLARVLSDFPTLTAVAAHFGGYRRWDEAQAVLPKGQVYVDTCSSIAFIGVKRAQELIRHYGADHVLFGTDFPMWDAKDELAYLEEMDLTQEERDLIF
;
A
#
# COMPACT_ATOMS: atom_id res chain seq x y z
N SER A 1 -10.82 -14.55 -12.05
CA SER A 1 -10.45 -14.76 -10.63
C SER A 1 -11.62 -14.43 -9.72
N PHE A 2 -11.58 -14.92 -8.48
CA PHE A 2 -12.62 -14.61 -7.48
C PHE A 2 -12.77 -13.08 -7.28
N ILE A 3 -11.66 -12.36 -7.09
CA ILE A 3 -11.68 -10.90 -6.92
C ILE A 3 -12.39 -10.22 -8.10
N ALA A 4 -12.03 -10.55 -9.33
CA ALA A 4 -12.65 -9.97 -10.51
C ALA A 4 -14.16 -10.26 -10.58
N SER A 5 -14.60 -11.47 -10.21
CA SER A 5 -16.04 -11.80 -10.18
C SER A 5 -16.80 -10.99 -9.10
N GLN A 6 -16.17 -10.72 -7.96
CA GLN A 6 -16.78 -9.87 -6.93
C GLN A 6 -16.88 -8.41 -7.39
N CYS A 7 -15.86 -7.87 -8.05
CA CYS A 7 -15.91 -6.52 -8.62
C CYS A 7 -16.95 -6.37 -9.72
N LEU A 8 -17.24 -7.44 -10.49
CA LEU A 8 -18.31 -7.44 -11.47
C LEU A 8 -19.71 -7.49 -10.85
N ALA A 9 -19.84 -8.22 -9.72
CA ALA A 9 -21.10 -8.33 -9.00
C ALA A 9 -21.41 -7.10 -8.13
N HIS A 10 -20.39 -6.37 -7.72
CA HIS A 10 -20.44 -5.24 -6.79
C HIS A 10 -19.63 -4.08 -7.36
N GLY A 11 -20.32 -3.19 -8.08
CA GLY A 11 -19.70 -2.08 -8.81
C GLY A 11 -18.95 -1.06 -7.93
N GLU A 12 -19.21 -1.06 -6.63
CA GLU A 12 -18.51 -0.28 -5.63
C GLU A 12 -17.12 -0.84 -5.27
N LEU A 13 -16.81 -2.10 -5.64
CA LEU A 13 -15.52 -2.72 -5.35
C LEU A 13 -14.51 -2.47 -6.46
N THR A 14 -13.30 -2.11 -6.05
CA THR A 14 -12.11 -2.02 -6.92
C THR A 14 -11.11 -3.10 -6.53
N GLY A 15 -10.81 -4.01 -7.43
CA GLY A 15 -9.93 -5.13 -7.17
C GLY A 15 -8.48 -4.87 -7.57
N PHE A 16 -7.56 -5.40 -6.79
CA PHE A 16 -6.15 -5.49 -7.14
C PHE A 16 -5.78 -6.94 -7.41
N GLY A 17 -4.93 -7.17 -8.40
CA GLY A 17 -4.33 -8.46 -8.68
C GLY A 17 -3.05 -8.67 -7.88
N ALA A 18 -2.49 -9.87 -7.99
CA ALA A 18 -1.17 -10.18 -7.44
C ALA A 18 -0.39 -11.06 -8.42
N PHE A 19 0.93 -11.04 -8.32
CA PHE A 19 1.79 -11.99 -9.01
C PHE A 19 2.90 -12.48 -8.08
N HIS A 20 3.47 -13.62 -8.42
CA HIS A 20 4.54 -14.20 -7.63
C HIS A 20 5.91 -13.63 -8.05
N PRO A 21 6.80 -13.32 -7.11
CA PRO A 21 8.12 -12.73 -7.42
C PRO A 21 9.07 -13.64 -8.20
N ASP A 22 8.77 -14.94 -8.27
CA ASP A 22 9.60 -15.92 -9.00
C ASP A 22 9.12 -16.16 -10.45
N LEU A 23 8.16 -15.37 -10.94
CA LEU A 23 7.78 -15.41 -12.35
C LEU A 23 8.93 -14.86 -13.22
N THR A 24 9.10 -15.47 -14.38
CA THR A 24 9.95 -14.88 -15.42
C THR A 24 9.33 -13.58 -15.95
N PRO A 25 10.10 -12.65 -16.54
CA PRO A 25 9.54 -11.42 -17.12
C PRO A 25 8.39 -11.68 -18.09
N ALA A 26 8.47 -12.72 -18.92
CA ALA A 26 7.38 -13.08 -19.84
C ALA A 26 6.11 -13.54 -19.11
N GLN A 27 6.23 -14.36 -18.08
CA GLN A 27 5.10 -14.77 -17.24
C GLN A 27 4.51 -13.59 -16.46
N ALA A 28 5.35 -12.68 -16.00
CA ALA A 28 4.90 -11.46 -15.34
C ALA A 28 4.11 -10.55 -16.29
N GLN A 29 4.57 -10.39 -17.53
CA GLN A 29 3.82 -9.64 -18.52
C GLN A 29 2.44 -10.27 -18.78
N GLN A 30 2.37 -11.60 -18.91
CA GLN A 30 1.10 -12.32 -19.03
C GLN A 30 0.18 -12.09 -17.81
N ALA A 31 0.73 -12.12 -16.59
CA ALA A 31 -0.04 -11.85 -15.37
C ALA A 31 -0.57 -10.41 -15.34
N LEU A 32 0.22 -9.44 -15.76
CA LEU A 32 -0.20 -8.03 -15.85
C LEU A 32 -1.27 -7.82 -16.93
N ASP A 33 -1.15 -8.47 -18.08
CA ASP A 33 -2.17 -8.42 -19.13
C ASP A 33 -3.48 -9.04 -18.62
N GLN A 34 -3.41 -10.16 -17.92
CA GLN A 34 -4.58 -10.78 -17.29
C GLN A 34 -5.22 -9.88 -16.21
N ILE A 35 -4.42 -9.16 -15.40
CA ILE A 35 -4.91 -8.19 -14.42
C ILE A 35 -5.75 -7.12 -15.13
N LYS A 36 -5.26 -6.59 -16.26
CA LYS A 36 -5.97 -5.58 -17.07
C LYS A 36 -7.23 -6.14 -17.72
N GLU A 37 -7.15 -7.32 -18.34
CA GLU A 37 -8.29 -8.00 -18.97
C GLU A 37 -9.43 -8.29 -17.98
N LEU A 38 -9.07 -8.60 -16.73
CA LEU A 38 -10.02 -8.82 -15.64
C LEU A 38 -10.57 -7.50 -15.04
N GLY A 39 -10.15 -6.33 -15.54
CA GLY A 39 -10.60 -5.03 -15.07
C GLY A 39 -10.04 -4.63 -13.71
N LEU A 40 -9.03 -5.33 -13.19
CA LEU A 40 -8.37 -5.01 -11.92
C LEU A 40 -7.51 -3.75 -12.09
N LYS A 41 -7.42 -2.94 -11.03
CA LYS A 41 -6.91 -1.56 -11.11
C LYS A 41 -5.52 -1.36 -10.51
N GLY A 42 -4.91 -2.40 -9.97
CA GLY A 42 -3.58 -2.32 -9.38
C GLY A 42 -3.03 -3.70 -9.02
N VAL A 43 -1.88 -3.69 -8.37
CA VAL A 43 -1.17 -4.90 -7.92
C VAL A 43 -0.99 -4.84 -6.41
N LYS A 44 -1.31 -5.92 -5.69
CA LYS A 44 -0.95 -6.10 -4.28
C LYS A 44 0.26 -7.02 -4.16
N LEU A 45 1.26 -6.60 -3.40
CA LEU A 45 2.42 -7.41 -3.01
C LEU A 45 2.52 -7.52 -1.49
N HIS A 46 2.88 -8.70 -1.03
CA HIS A 46 3.13 -8.96 0.39
C HIS A 46 4.51 -9.61 0.56
N PRO A 47 5.59 -8.81 0.61
CA PRO A 47 6.96 -9.32 0.57
C PRO A 47 7.27 -10.34 1.65
N ASP A 48 6.76 -10.15 2.88
CA ASP A 48 7.03 -11.06 4.01
C ASP A 48 6.38 -12.43 3.82
N PHE A 49 5.18 -12.50 3.23
CA PHE A 49 4.52 -13.77 2.91
C PHE A 49 5.11 -14.41 1.65
N GLN A 50 5.46 -13.60 0.66
CA GLN A 50 6.03 -14.06 -0.61
C GLN A 50 7.55 -14.27 -0.54
N LYS A 51 8.20 -13.92 0.59
CA LYS A 51 9.62 -14.10 0.92
C LYS A 51 10.58 -13.51 -0.11
N PHE A 52 10.40 -12.24 -0.43
CA PHE A 52 11.33 -11.49 -1.28
C PHE A 52 11.57 -10.09 -0.71
N ASN A 53 12.74 -9.53 -0.93
CA ASN A 53 12.99 -8.13 -0.59
C ASN A 53 12.33 -7.21 -1.64
N ILE A 54 11.68 -6.12 -1.18
CA ILE A 54 11.08 -5.14 -2.11
C ILE A 54 12.11 -4.66 -3.13
N ASP A 55 13.34 -4.38 -2.70
CA ASP A 55 14.44 -3.90 -3.54
C ASP A 55 15.28 -5.02 -4.19
N ASP A 56 14.79 -6.25 -4.24
CA ASP A 56 15.46 -7.33 -4.96
C ASP A 56 15.51 -7.02 -6.46
N ARG A 57 16.70 -7.14 -7.05
CA ARG A 57 16.91 -6.86 -8.48
C ARG A 57 16.04 -7.69 -9.41
N LYS A 58 15.63 -8.89 -8.99
CA LYS A 58 14.68 -9.71 -9.75
C LYS A 58 13.30 -9.05 -9.88
N MET A 59 12.95 -8.11 -9.00
CA MET A 59 11.68 -7.36 -9.04
C MET A 59 11.72 -6.16 -9.99
N TYR A 60 12.88 -5.66 -10.36
CA TYR A 60 13.03 -4.45 -11.16
C TYR A 60 12.34 -4.52 -12.53
N PRO A 61 12.42 -5.64 -13.29
CA PRO A 61 11.65 -5.76 -14.53
C PRO A 61 10.12 -5.61 -14.31
N PHE A 62 9.59 -6.05 -13.15
CA PHE A 62 8.17 -5.87 -12.83
C PHE A 62 7.84 -4.40 -12.56
N TYR A 63 8.68 -3.71 -11.80
CA TYR A 63 8.48 -2.29 -11.53
C TYR A 63 8.54 -1.46 -12.81
N GLU A 64 9.46 -1.75 -13.74
CA GLU A 64 9.52 -1.13 -15.06
C GLU A 64 8.24 -1.35 -15.88
N MET A 65 7.66 -2.56 -15.82
CA MET A 65 6.44 -2.89 -16.57
C MET A 65 5.22 -2.11 -16.07
N ILE A 66 5.14 -1.79 -14.77
CA ILE A 66 3.96 -1.20 -14.13
C ILE A 66 4.12 0.29 -13.80
N ALA A 67 5.33 0.81 -13.70
CA ALA A 67 5.60 2.22 -13.41
C ALA A 67 4.84 3.15 -14.38
N GLY A 68 4.12 4.12 -13.84
CA GLY A 68 3.26 5.03 -14.60
C GLY A 68 2.00 4.41 -15.22
N LYS A 69 1.67 3.15 -14.91
CA LYS A 69 0.53 2.44 -15.52
C LYS A 69 -0.45 1.88 -14.48
N LEU A 70 0.04 1.28 -13.42
CA LEU A 70 -0.76 0.67 -12.36
C LEU A 70 -0.16 0.99 -10.99
N PRO A 71 -0.98 1.31 -9.98
CA PRO A 71 -0.51 1.44 -8.62
C PRO A 71 -0.14 0.08 -8.03
N VAL A 72 0.81 0.10 -7.09
CA VAL A 72 1.18 -1.07 -6.29
C VAL A 72 0.89 -0.79 -4.83
N LEU A 73 0.05 -1.62 -4.23
CA LEU A 73 -0.16 -1.66 -2.79
C LEU A 73 0.84 -2.66 -2.18
N PHE A 74 1.83 -2.14 -1.49
CA PHE A 74 2.80 -2.95 -0.75
C PHE A 74 2.33 -3.15 0.70
N HIS A 75 2.39 -4.39 1.18
CA HIS A 75 2.55 -4.57 2.61
C HIS A 75 3.92 -4.03 3.01
N THR A 76 3.98 -3.15 3.99
CA THR A 76 5.21 -2.49 4.43
C THR A 76 5.39 -2.62 5.93
N GLY A 77 6.62 -2.95 6.32
CA GLY A 77 7.01 -3.12 7.71
C GLY A 77 6.60 -4.46 8.33
N ASP A 78 7.49 -5.01 9.11
CA ASP A 78 7.27 -6.13 10.03
C ASP A 78 8.40 -6.07 11.05
N ASP A 79 8.12 -6.37 12.32
CA ASP A 79 9.14 -6.38 13.39
C ASP A 79 9.96 -7.68 13.40
N ARG A 80 9.51 -8.71 12.68
CA ARG A 80 10.15 -10.02 12.59
C ARG A 80 11.02 -10.19 11.35
N TYR A 81 10.72 -9.43 10.26
CA TYR A 81 11.34 -9.59 8.95
C TYR A 81 11.74 -8.23 8.36
N ASP A 82 12.71 -8.26 7.44
CA ASP A 82 13.17 -7.05 6.75
C ASP A 82 12.79 -7.01 5.25
N PHE A 83 11.99 -7.98 4.79
CA PHE A 83 11.62 -8.07 3.38
C PHE A 83 10.86 -6.84 2.88
N SER A 84 9.94 -6.33 3.71
CA SER A 84 9.07 -5.20 3.41
C SER A 84 9.47 -3.90 4.10
N SER A 85 10.75 -3.74 4.50
CA SER A 85 11.13 -2.54 5.25
C SER A 85 10.89 -1.25 4.47
N PRO A 86 10.49 -0.15 5.16
CA PRO A 86 10.32 1.16 4.54
C PRO A 86 11.56 1.64 3.79
N THR A 87 12.75 1.36 4.32
CA THR A 87 14.03 1.69 3.67
C THR A 87 14.19 1.01 2.32
N ARG A 88 13.74 -0.26 2.17
CA ARG A 88 13.77 -0.96 0.88
C ARG A 88 12.80 -0.35 -0.11
N LEU A 89 11.60 0.01 0.33
CA LEU A 89 10.63 0.69 -0.53
C LEU A 89 11.15 2.06 -0.98
N ALA A 90 11.76 2.83 -0.09
CA ALA A 90 12.34 4.13 -0.42
C ALA A 90 13.41 4.03 -1.54
N ARG A 91 14.24 2.96 -1.54
CA ARG A 91 15.19 2.70 -2.64
C ARG A 91 14.48 2.44 -3.96
N VAL A 92 13.43 1.62 -3.96
CA VAL A 92 12.65 1.34 -5.16
C VAL A 92 11.99 2.62 -5.69
N LEU A 93 11.43 3.46 -4.84
CA LEU A 93 10.83 4.73 -5.25
C LEU A 93 11.87 5.72 -5.81
N SER A 94 13.10 5.67 -5.31
CA SER A 94 14.22 6.44 -5.88
C SER A 94 14.61 5.94 -7.27
N ASP A 95 14.63 4.62 -7.48
CA ASP A 95 14.98 4.01 -8.77
C ASP A 95 13.84 4.09 -9.80
N PHE A 96 12.59 4.14 -9.34
CA PHE A 96 11.37 4.19 -10.16
C PHE A 96 10.47 5.38 -9.77
N PRO A 97 10.84 6.62 -10.08
CA PRO A 97 10.12 7.83 -9.63
C PRO A 97 8.69 7.95 -10.20
N THR A 98 8.34 7.19 -11.24
CA THR A 98 6.98 7.15 -11.81
C THR A 98 6.14 5.99 -11.26
N LEU A 99 6.67 5.18 -10.34
CA LEU A 99 5.91 4.11 -9.69
C LEU A 99 4.95 4.71 -8.66
N THR A 100 3.65 4.55 -8.88
CA THR A 100 2.64 4.88 -7.88
C THR A 100 2.58 3.79 -6.83
N ALA A 101 3.03 4.09 -5.63
CA ALA A 101 3.07 3.15 -4.52
C ALA A 101 2.14 3.57 -3.38
N VAL A 102 1.41 2.60 -2.85
CA VAL A 102 0.71 2.70 -1.56
C VAL A 102 1.47 1.81 -0.58
N ALA A 103 2.07 2.42 0.43
CA ALA A 103 2.75 1.73 1.52
C ALA A 103 1.78 1.53 2.67
N ALA A 104 1.28 0.30 2.84
CA ALA A 104 0.29 -0.02 3.86
C ALA A 104 0.78 0.31 5.28
N HIS A 105 -0.18 0.48 6.21
CA HIS A 105 0.09 0.64 7.64
C HIS A 105 0.91 1.90 7.98
N PHE A 106 0.48 3.07 7.50
CA PHE A 106 1.25 4.32 7.58
C PHE A 106 2.71 4.16 7.10
N GLY A 107 2.90 3.35 6.05
CA GLY A 107 4.20 3.12 5.44
C GLY A 107 5.08 2.08 6.12
N GLY A 108 4.67 1.51 7.27
CA GLY A 108 5.50 0.51 7.95
C GLY A 108 4.93 -0.05 9.24
N TYR A 109 4.21 -1.18 9.17
CA TYR A 109 3.73 -1.89 10.37
C TYR A 109 4.87 -2.13 11.36
N ARG A 110 4.70 -1.67 12.62
CA ARG A 110 5.71 -1.75 13.68
C ARG A 110 7.02 -1.01 13.41
N ARG A 111 7.14 -0.29 12.27
CA ARG A 111 8.33 0.48 11.85
C ARG A 111 7.97 1.91 11.43
N TRP A 112 6.94 2.51 12.05
CA TRP A 112 6.38 3.81 11.68
C TRP A 112 7.39 4.96 11.71
N ASP A 113 8.32 4.97 12.68
CA ASP A 113 9.36 6.01 12.78
C ASP A 113 10.38 5.89 11.65
N GLU A 114 10.74 4.66 11.25
CA GLU A 114 11.56 4.42 10.06
C GLU A 114 10.82 4.89 8.80
N ALA A 115 9.56 4.49 8.63
CA ALA A 115 8.74 4.89 7.49
C ALA A 115 8.69 6.42 7.36
N GLN A 116 8.40 7.11 8.46
CA GLN A 116 8.38 8.57 8.51
C GLN A 116 9.71 9.21 8.13
N ALA A 117 10.83 8.57 8.50
CA ALA A 117 12.17 9.11 8.24
C ALA A 117 12.63 8.93 6.79
N VAL A 118 12.21 7.84 6.12
CA VAL A 118 12.81 7.44 4.83
C VAL A 118 11.88 7.53 3.64
N LEU A 119 10.55 7.42 3.82
CA LEU A 119 9.61 7.45 2.70
C LEU A 119 9.43 8.89 2.18
N PRO A 120 9.48 9.07 0.84
CA PRO A 120 9.43 10.40 0.22
C PRO A 120 8.01 10.97 0.30
N LYS A 121 7.87 12.12 0.97
CA LYS A 121 6.61 12.86 1.02
C LYS A 121 6.16 13.30 -0.38
N GLY A 122 4.85 13.25 -0.63
CA GLY A 122 4.27 13.67 -1.90
C GLY A 122 4.56 12.74 -3.08
N GLN A 123 5.24 11.59 -2.86
CA GLN A 123 5.51 10.57 -3.87
C GLN A 123 4.88 9.23 -3.49
N VAL A 124 4.72 8.95 -2.21
CA VAL A 124 4.13 7.72 -1.71
C VAL A 124 2.78 7.99 -1.07
N TYR A 125 1.81 7.14 -1.33
CA TYR A 125 0.58 7.06 -0.56
C TYR A 125 0.76 6.10 0.60
N VAL A 126 0.05 6.33 1.70
CA VAL A 126 -0.02 5.41 2.84
C VAL A 126 -1.48 5.14 3.20
N ASP A 127 -1.76 4.08 3.92
CA ASP A 127 -3.09 3.84 4.48
C ASP A 127 -3.08 3.77 6.01
N THR A 128 -4.24 3.90 6.63
CA THR A 128 -4.40 3.92 8.09
C THR A 128 -4.49 2.54 8.73
N CYS A 129 -4.66 1.49 7.93
CA CYS A 129 -5.01 0.16 8.42
C CYS A 129 -3.99 -0.42 9.41
N SER A 130 -4.47 -1.23 10.35
CA SER A 130 -3.65 -1.98 11.33
C SER A 130 -2.64 -1.13 12.11
N SER A 131 -2.90 0.15 12.32
CA SER A 131 -1.90 1.07 12.88
C SER A 131 -2.41 1.82 14.09
N ILE A 132 -3.57 2.46 14.03
CA ILE A 132 -4.02 3.45 15.01
C ILE A 132 -4.17 2.83 16.40
N ALA A 133 -4.69 1.61 16.49
CA ALA A 133 -4.79 0.86 17.75
C ALA A 133 -3.45 0.66 18.47
N PHE A 134 -2.32 0.69 17.75
CA PHE A 134 -0.98 0.50 18.32
C PHE A 134 -0.27 1.80 18.64
N ILE A 135 -0.41 2.82 17.79
CA ILE A 135 0.33 4.09 17.96
C ILE A 135 -0.50 5.17 18.65
N GLY A 136 -1.81 4.97 18.74
CA GLY A 136 -2.77 5.92 19.30
C GLY A 136 -3.13 7.05 18.33
N VAL A 137 -4.29 7.66 18.58
CA VAL A 137 -4.91 8.71 17.75
C VAL A 137 -3.98 9.90 17.50
N LYS A 138 -3.28 10.37 18.54
CA LYS A 138 -2.37 11.52 18.43
C LYS A 138 -1.23 11.26 17.45
N ARG A 139 -0.58 10.11 17.56
CA ARG A 139 0.55 9.75 16.68
C ARG A 139 0.08 9.53 15.25
N ALA A 140 -1.08 8.88 15.07
CA ALA A 140 -1.67 8.71 13.74
C ALA A 140 -1.98 10.06 13.08
N GLN A 141 -2.55 11.00 13.81
CA GLN A 141 -2.79 12.37 13.32
C GLN A 141 -1.50 13.11 12.92
N GLU A 142 -0.41 12.92 13.70
CA GLU A 142 0.91 13.45 13.33
C GLU A 142 1.41 12.85 12.01
N LEU A 143 1.19 11.55 11.78
CA LEU A 143 1.56 10.87 10.52
C LEU A 143 0.71 11.34 9.34
N ILE A 144 -0.60 11.53 9.53
CA ILE A 144 -1.47 12.12 8.50
C ILE A 144 -0.93 13.49 8.07
N ARG A 145 -0.63 14.37 9.03
CA ARG A 145 -0.05 15.68 8.72
C ARG A 145 1.36 15.63 8.15
N HIS A 146 2.12 14.58 8.47
CA HIS A 146 3.45 14.37 7.92
C HIS A 146 3.41 14.01 6.43
N TYR A 147 2.54 13.07 6.03
CA TYR A 147 2.42 12.64 4.63
C TYR A 147 1.58 13.62 3.79
N GLY A 148 0.66 14.35 4.43
CA GLY A 148 -0.40 15.12 3.78
C GLY A 148 -1.67 14.29 3.64
N ALA A 149 -2.83 14.85 3.98
CA ALA A 149 -4.11 14.13 3.94
C ALA A 149 -4.44 13.60 2.53
N ASP A 150 -4.01 14.29 1.48
CA ASP A 150 -4.12 13.91 0.08
C ASP A 150 -3.26 12.70 -0.33
N HIS A 151 -2.36 12.26 0.54
CA HIS A 151 -1.52 11.06 0.38
C HIS A 151 -1.84 9.97 1.40
N VAL A 152 -2.92 10.13 2.17
CA VAL A 152 -3.37 9.13 3.15
C VAL A 152 -4.72 8.57 2.71
N LEU A 153 -4.84 7.24 2.70
CA LEU A 153 -6.06 6.51 2.37
C LEU A 153 -6.64 5.90 3.65
N PHE A 154 -7.95 5.96 3.81
CA PHE A 154 -8.60 5.16 4.83
C PHE A 154 -8.46 3.68 4.53
N GLY A 155 -8.02 2.89 5.48
CA GLY A 155 -7.84 1.46 5.36
C GLY A 155 -8.20 0.73 6.65
N THR A 156 -8.71 -0.51 6.54
CA THR A 156 -9.10 -1.34 7.68
C THR A 156 -8.32 -2.63 7.81
N ASP A 157 -7.73 -3.12 6.71
CA ASP A 157 -7.12 -4.46 6.64
C ASP A 157 -8.14 -5.57 6.99
N PHE A 158 -9.42 -5.34 6.61
CA PHE A 158 -10.48 -6.32 6.84
C PHE A 158 -10.10 -7.69 6.22
N PRO A 159 -10.34 -8.82 6.91
CA PRO A 159 -11.14 -8.99 8.14
C PRO A 159 -10.33 -8.92 9.46
N MET A 160 -9.10 -8.42 9.44
CA MET A 160 -8.28 -8.33 10.66
C MET A 160 -8.86 -7.34 11.66
N TRP A 161 -9.45 -6.23 11.19
CA TRP A 161 -10.04 -5.17 12.01
C TRP A 161 -11.44 -4.83 11.52
N ASP A 162 -12.29 -4.36 12.43
CA ASP A 162 -13.63 -3.87 12.11
C ASP A 162 -13.53 -2.42 11.58
N ALA A 163 -14.22 -2.14 10.48
CA ALA A 163 -14.25 -0.81 9.88
C ALA A 163 -14.83 0.25 10.84
N LYS A 164 -15.74 -0.13 11.75
CA LYS A 164 -16.31 0.80 12.73
C LYS A 164 -15.27 1.26 13.76
N ASP A 165 -14.39 0.35 14.18
CA ASP A 165 -13.35 0.68 15.14
C ASP A 165 -12.30 1.62 14.50
N GLU A 166 -11.90 1.34 13.26
CA GLU A 166 -10.98 2.20 12.50
C GLU A 166 -11.58 3.58 12.22
N LEU A 167 -12.88 3.66 11.90
CA LEU A 167 -13.60 4.94 11.73
C LEU A 167 -13.67 5.73 13.05
N ALA A 168 -13.97 5.06 14.18
CA ALA A 168 -14.05 5.71 15.48
C ALA A 168 -12.72 6.40 15.84
N TYR A 169 -11.59 5.79 15.57
CA TYR A 169 -10.28 6.44 15.76
C TYR A 169 -10.11 7.71 14.93
N LEU A 170 -10.59 7.73 13.68
CA LEU A 170 -10.52 8.92 12.84
C LEU A 170 -11.46 10.03 13.33
N GLU A 171 -12.61 9.65 13.89
CA GLU A 171 -13.57 10.62 14.47
C GLU A 171 -12.98 11.34 15.70
N GLU A 172 -12.14 10.67 16.47
CA GLU A 172 -11.44 11.26 17.63
C GLU A 172 -10.32 12.25 17.23
N MET A 173 -9.89 12.25 15.95
CA MET A 173 -8.81 13.13 15.48
C MET A 173 -9.31 14.55 15.24
N ASP A 174 -8.47 15.53 15.59
CA ASP A 174 -8.64 16.93 15.21
C ASP A 174 -8.21 17.13 13.74
N LEU A 175 -9.05 16.61 12.82
CA LEU A 175 -8.91 16.78 11.37
C LEU A 175 -9.99 17.73 10.86
N THR A 176 -9.61 18.63 9.96
CA THR A 176 -10.57 19.48 9.25
C THR A 176 -11.46 18.63 8.34
N GLN A 177 -12.61 19.19 7.91
CA GLN A 177 -13.47 18.50 6.95
C GLN A 177 -12.73 18.23 5.62
N GLU A 178 -11.90 19.18 5.16
CA GLU A 178 -11.09 19.01 3.96
C GLU A 178 -10.09 17.86 4.08
N GLU A 179 -9.40 17.74 5.23
CA GLU A 179 -8.50 16.59 5.48
C GLU A 179 -9.27 15.25 5.49
N ARG A 180 -10.48 15.23 6.06
CA ARG A 180 -11.34 14.02 6.04
C ARG A 180 -11.77 13.66 4.64
N ASP A 181 -12.22 14.64 3.85
CA ASP A 181 -12.69 14.42 2.47
C ASP A 181 -11.56 13.92 1.54
N LEU A 182 -10.30 14.22 1.86
CA LEU A 182 -9.13 13.74 1.12
C LEU A 182 -8.73 12.30 1.48
N ILE A 183 -9.02 11.85 2.72
CA ILE A 183 -8.68 10.51 3.21
C ILE A 183 -9.69 9.46 2.73
N PHE A 184 -10.95 9.85 2.50
CA PHE A 184 -12.07 9.02 2.04
C PHE A 184 -12.35 9.18 0.54
#